data_ed1e1b43c311e1cbfaea5b4bea90ff96
#
_entry.id   ed1e1b43c311e1cbfaea5b4bea90ff96
#
_cell.length_a   1.000
_cell.length_b   1.000
_cell.length_c   1.000
_cell.angle_alpha   90.00
_cell.angle_beta   90.00
_cell.angle_gamma   90.00
#
_symmetry.space_group_name_H-M   'P 1'
#
loop_
_entity.id
_entity.type
_entity.pdbx_description
1 polymer ?
#
loop_
_entity_poly.entity_id
_entity_poly.type
_entity_poly.pdbx_seq_one_letter_code
_entity_poly.pdbx_strand_id
1 'polypeptide(L)'
;MNKNYPIYKTTFIDDMRSLVEESAQNFPDSIAISYKDKPSDKEVKKVTFLQWRDDVRHLGTALIANGLREENIAIVGENSYGWCCAFFAVMGIGSVTVPVDKELPIEDIDGIITTTSCKAVIYGKTAEEKIKELLKNGALKSVELLVSIEPKTSIDETLLGEKKLTSVAALEEKGAELYKGGDNSYY
;
A
#
# COMPACT_ATOMS: atom_id res chain seq x y z
N MET A 1 -36.25 20.15 -4.03
CA MET A 1 -35.08 19.79 -3.17
C MET A 1 -35.59 19.01 -1.96
N ASN A 2 -35.12 17.81 -1.76
CA ASN A 2 -35.56 16.95 -0.65
C ASN A 2 -35.05 17.54 0.66
N LYS A 3 -35.96 18.07 1.50
CA LYS A 3 -35.61 18.77 2.76
C LYS A 3 -34.95 17.88 3.84
N ASN A 4 -34.83 16.59 3.56
CA ASN A 4 -34.28 15.57 4.48
C ASN A 4 -32.88 15.06 4.07
N TYR A 5 -32.12 15.81 3.32
CA TYR A 5 -30.76 15.43 2.92
C TYR A 5 -29.74 16.37 3.55
N PRO A 6 -28.66 15.87 4.15
CA PRO A 6 -28.31 14.47 4.34
C PRO A 6 -29.20 13.74 5.37
N ILE A 7 -29.50 12.45 5.11
CA ILE A 7 -30.35 11.60 5.97
C ILE A 7 -29.71 11.40 7.35
N TYR A 8 -28.39 11.38 7.39
CA TYR A 8 -27.59 11.23 8.61
C TYR A 8 -26.69 12.45 8.83
N LYS A 9 -26.35 12.69 10.10
CA LYS A 9 -25.33 13.68 10.44
C LYS A 9 -24.01 13.20 9.87
N THR A 10 -23.41 13.99 8.97
CA THR A 10 -22.11 13.74 8.36
C THR A 10 -21.07 14.65 8.95
N THR A 11 -19.84 14.14 9.12
CA THR A 11 -18.66 14.95 9.43
C THR A 11 -17.86 15.16 8.14
N PHE A 12 -17.21 16.30 8.05
CA PHE A 12 -16.26 16.54 6.98
C PHE A 12 -14.98 15.77 7.28
N ILE A 13 -14.44 15.10 6.28
CA ILE A 13 -13.19 14.35 6.36
C ILE A 13 -12.18 15.04 5.47
N ASP A 14 -11.09 15.53 6.05
CA ASP A 14 -10.11 16.36 5.36
C ASP A 14 -9.22 15.55 4.41
N ASP A 15 -8.81 14.36 4.82
CA ASP A 15 -7.90 13.51 4.07
C ASP A 15 -8.14 12.00 4.34
N MET A 16 -7.43 11.13 3.61
CA MET A 16 -7.58 9.67 3.75
C MET A 16 -7.04 9.14 5.08
N ARG A 17 -6.08 9.80 5.69
CA ARG A 17 -5.60 9.44 7.02
C ARG A 17 -6.69 9.70 8.06
N SER A 18 -7.30 10.88 8.03
CA SER A 18 -8.44 11.23 8.90
C SER A 18 -9.60 10.25 8.74
N LEU A 19 -9.90 9.81 7.50
CA LEU A 19 -10.92 8.80 7.24
C LEU A 19 -10.64 7.49 8.00
N VAL A 20 -9.41 7.01 7.93
CA VAL A 20 -8.99 5.76 8.60
C VAL A 20 -9.02 5.90 10.11
N GLU A 21 -8.47 7.00 10.65
CA GLU A 21 -8.40 7.27 12.09
C GLU A 21 -9.80 7.45 12.71
N GLU A 22 -10.65 8.27 12.11
CA GLU A 22 -12.00 8.49 12.60
C GLU A 22 -12.87 7.23 12.51
N SER A 23 -12.71 6.43 11.45
CA SER A 23 -13.43 5.16 11.33
C SER A 23 -13.02 4.19 12.44
N ALA A 24 -11.75 4.09 12.76
CA ALA A 24 -11.25 3.24 13.84
C ALA A 24 -11.66 3.77 15.23
N GLN A 25 -11.73 5.09 15.41
CA GLN A 25 -12.20 5.69 16.65
C GLN A 25 -13.70 5.47 16.90
N ASN A 26 -14.50 5.60 15.82
CA ASN A 26 -15.96 5.50 15.93
C ASN A 26 -16.47 4.05 15.94
N PHE A 27 -15.76 3.12 15.27
CA PHE A 27 -16.18 1.74 15.05
C PHE A 27 -15.06 0.72 15.28
N PRO A 28 -14.30 0.76 16.40
CA PRO A 28 -13.06 0.00 16.59
C PRO A 28 -13.24 -1.50 16.37
N ASP A 29 -14.31 -2.09 16.88
CA ASP A 29 -14.56 -3.53 16.87
C ASP A 29 -15.40 -3.99 15.66
N SER A 30 -15.89 -3.07 14.84
CA SER A 30 -16.64 -3.40 13.62
C SER A 30 -15.71 -3.91 12.55
N ILE A 31 -16.20 -4.85 11.72
CA ILE A 31 -15.43 -5.40 10.61
C ILE A 31 -15.32 -4.35 9.50
N ALA A 32 -14.09 -3.92 9.22
CA ALA A 32 -13.77 -3.02 8.12
C ALA A 32 -13.62 -3.79 6.80
N ILE A 33 -12.87 -4.91 6.83
CA ILE A 33 -12.52 -5.68 5.64
C ILE A 33 -12.75 -7.17 5.91
N SER A 34 -13.34 -7.86 4.93
CA SER A 34 -13.44 -9.32 4.90
C SER A 34 -12.83 -9.82 3.61
N TYR A 35 -11.90 -10.76 3.69
CA TYR A 35 -11.20 -11.27 2.52
C TYR A 35 -10.85 -12.75 2.65
N LYS A 36 -10.42 -13.34 1.53
CA LYS A 36 -9.84 -14.68 1.45
C LYS A 36 -8.47 -14.58 0.79
N ASP A 37 -7.49 -15.36 1.24
CA ASP A 37 -6.18 -15.40 0.58
C ASP A 37 -6.28 -16.01 -0.83
N LYS A 38 -7.17 -17.01 -0.97
CA LYS A 38 -7.50 -17.63 -2.26
C LYS A 38 -9.02 -17.74 -2.41
N PRO A 39 -9.57 -17.60 -3.61
CA PRO A 39 -11.02 -17.76 -3.83
C PRO A 39 -11.57 -19.10 -3.35
N SER A 40 -10.73 -20.17 -3.38
CA SER A 40 -11.08 -21.53 -2.96
C SER A 40 -11.11 -21.73 -1.44
N ASP A 41 -10.57 -20.80 -0.66
CA ASP A 41 -10.50 -20.96 0.79
C ASP A 41 -11.90 -20.94 1.40
N LYS A 42 -12.13 -21.83 2.37
CA LYS A 42 -13.40 -21.88 3.10
C LYS A 42 -13.49 -20.79 4.16
N GLU A 43 -12.36 -20.42 4.73
CA GLU A 43 -12.27 -19.41 5.77
C GLU A 43 -12.28 -18.01 5.17
N VAL A 44 -13.05 -17.12 5.80
CA VAL A 44 -13.06 -15.69 5.52
C VAL A 44 -12.33 -14.99 6.66
N LYS A 45 -11.20 -14.37 6.36
CA LYS A 45 -10.49 -13.50 7.29
C LYS A 45 -11.25 -12.20 7.48
N LYS A 46 -11.30 -11.72 8.71
CA LYS A 46 -11.98 -10.49 9.08
C LYS A 46 -11.03 -9.58 9.83
N VAL A 47 -10.99 -8.32 9.45
CA VAL A 47 -10.15 -7.29 10.05
C VAL A 47 -11.05 -6.18 10.55
N THR A 48 -10.89 -5.76 11.81
CA THR A 48 -11.63 -4.65 12.38
C THR A 48 -11.08 -3.31 11.90
N PHE A 49 -11.85 -2.23 12.07
CA PHE A 49 -11.35 -0.89 11.76
C PHE A 49 -10.11 -0.53 12.59
N LEU A 50 -10.06 -0.96 13.85
CA LEU A 50 -8.89 -0.72 14.70
C LEU A 50 -7.64 -1.43 14.16
N GLN A 51 -7.75 -2.71 13.80
CA GLN A 51 -6.63 -3.48 13.22
C GLN A 51 -6.18 -2.87 11.88
N TRP A 52 -7.13 -2.59 10.99
CA TRP A 52 -6.81 -1.98 9.69
C TRP A 52 -6.09 -0.64 9.83
N ARG A 53 -6.56 0.24 10.74
CA ARG A 53 -5.89 1.50 11.05
C ARG A 53 -4.44 1.28 11.51
N ASP A 54 -4.22 0.30 12.40
CA ASP A 54 -2.88 0.01 12.93
C ASP A 54 -1.94 -0.50 11.83
N ASP A 55 -2.40 -1.41 10.96
CA ASP A 55 -1.63 -1.92 9.81
C ASP A 55 -1.28 -0.79 8.83
N VAL A 56 -2.26 0.06 8.46
CA VAL A 56 -2.04 1.23 7.59
C VAL A 56 -1.04 2.21 8.20
N ARG A 57 -1.14 2.49 9.50
CA ARG A 57 -0.23 3.38 10.23
C ARG A 57 1.19 2.83 10.26
N HIS A 58 1.33 1.55 10.61
CA HIS A 58 2.65 0.91 10.69
C HIS A 58 3.32 0.91 9.32
N LEU A 59 2.60 0.52 8.28
CA LEU A 59 3.12 0.57 6.91
C LEU A 59 3.51 1.99 6.52
N GLY A 60 2.66 2.99 6.78
CA GLY A 60 2.94 4.39 6.49
C GLY A 60 4.16 4.92 7.23
N THR A 61 4.32 4.60 8.52
CA THR A 61 5.51 4.98 9.30
C THR A 61 6.79 4.41 8.70
N ALA A 62 6.77 3.13 8.27
CA ALA A 62 7.92 2.51 7.63
C ALA A 62 8.23 3.09 6.24
N LEU A 63 7.21 3.45 5.46
CA LEU A 63 7.39 4.13 4.18
C LEU A 63 8.07 5.49 4.37
N ILE A 64 7.67 6.28 5.38
CA ILE A 64 8.32 7.55 5.74
C ILE A 64 9.78 7.32 6.12
N ALA A 65 10.06 6.31 6.94
CA ALA A 65 11.44 5.95 7.34
C ALA A 65 12.31 5.53 6.15
N ASN A 66 11.70 5.12 5.02
CA ASN A 66 12.38 4.86 3.76
C ASN A 66 12.41 6.09 2.82
N GLY A 67 12.05 7.28 3.28
CA GLY A 67 12.14 8.53 2.51
C GLY A 67 11.01 8.71 1.47
N LEU A 68 9.89 8.04 1.64
CA LEU A 68 8.80 8.02 0.65
C LEU A 68 7.63 8.98 0.97
N ARG A 69 7.82 9.96 1.87
CA ARG A 69 6.83 11.01 2.08
C ARG A 69 6.80 11.98 0.88
N GLU A 70 5.60 12.36 0.43
CA GLU A 70 5.37 13.29 -0.69
C GLU A 70 5.94 12.80 -2.04
N GLU A 71 6.11 11.49 -2.18
CA GLU A 71 6.62 10.85 -3.39
C GLU A 71 5.50 10.11 -4.16
N ASN A 72 5.73 9.83 -5.43
CA ASN A 72 4.84 8.99 -6.21
C ASN A 72 5.22 7.51 -6.02
N ILE A 73 4.21 6.69 -5.68
CA ILE A 73 4.38 5.27 -5.38
C ILE A 73 3.40 4.47 -6.24
N ALA A 74 3.94 3.63 -7.12
CA ALA A 74 3.11 2.74 -7.93
C ALA A 74 2.61 1.54 -7.11
N ILE A 75 1.36 1.13 -7.34
CA ILE A 75 0.82 -0.12 -6.81
C ILE A 75 0.33 -0.96 -7.99
N VAL A 76 0.94 -2.13 -8.19
CA VAL A 76 0.67 -3.02 -9.32
C VAL A 76 0.28 -4.40 -8.80
N GLY A 77 -0.98 -4.80 -8.94
CA GLY A 77 -1.38 -6.12 -8.45
C GLY A 77 -2.88 -6.32 -8.38
N GLU A 78 -3.24 -7.50 -7.91
CA GLU A 78 -4.62 -7.89 -7.63
C GLU A 78 -5.17 -7.23 -6.37
N ASN A 79 -6.48 -7.05 -6.33
CA ASN A 79 -7.18 -6.60 -5.14
C ASN A 79 -6.96 -7.60 -4.00
N SER A 80 -6.32 -7.14 -2.94
CA SER A 80 -6.01 -7.92 -1.75
C SER A 80 -6.04 -7.02 -0.51
N TYR A 81 -5.99 -7.62 0.67
CA TYR A 81 -5.87 -6.85 1.90
C TYR A 81 -4.60 -5.98 1.91
N GLY A 82 -3.45 -6.56 1.53
CA GLY A 82 -2.19 -5.82 1.45
C GLY A 82 -2.22 -4.69 0.42
N TRP A 83 -2.91 -4.87 -0.71
CA TRP A 83 -3.14 -3.79 -1.69
C TRP A 83 -3.92 -2.64 -1.07
N CYS A 84 -4.99 -2.97 -0.33
CA CYS A 84 -5.80 -1.97 0.36
C CYS A 84 -4.98 -1.21 1.43
N CYS A 85 -4.23 -1.92 2.27
CA CYS A 85 -3.35 -1.29 3.26
C CYS A 85 -2.31 -0.37 2.60
N ALA A 86 -1.67 -0.82 1.51
CA ALA A 86 -0.70 -0.03 0.77
C ALA A 86 -1.32 1.26 0.21
N PHE A 87 -2.51 1.16 -0.40
CA PHE A 87 -3.22 2.32 -0.96
C PHE A 87 -3.46 3.40 0.11
N PHE A 88 -4.01 3.02 1.25
CA PHE A 88 -4.32 3.98 2.32
C PHE A 88 -3.06 4.45 3.06
N ALA A 89 -2.04 3.61 3.21
CA ALA A 89 -0.77 4.01 3.82
C ALA A 89 -0.05 5.08 2.98
N VAL A 90 0.03 4.88 1.66
CA VAL A 90 0.64 5.84 0.73
C VAL A 90 -0.09 7.18 0.78
N MET A 91 -1.41 7.19 0.70
CA MET A 91 -2.19 8.43 0.77
C MET A 91 -2.10 9.08 2.17
N GLY A 92 -2.07 8.26 3.22
CA GLY A 92 -2.00 8.73 4.61
C GLY A 92 -0.70 9.47 4.96
N ILE A 93 0.39 9.24 4.23
CA ILE A 93 1.66 9.93 4.41
C ILE A 93 1.84 11.15 3.48
N GLY A 94 0.79 11.55 2.76
CA GLY A 94 0.84 12.68 1.82
C GLY A 94 1.48 12.35 0.48
N SER A 95 1.68 11.07 0.18
CA SER A 95 2.23 10.59 -1.09
C SER A 95 1.14 10.34 -2.12
N VAL A 96 1.52 10.30 -3.38
CA VAL A 96 0.60 10.03 -4.49
C VAL A 96 0.61 8.54 -4.80
N THR A 97 -0.54 7.91 -4.66
CA THR A 97 -0.73 6.53 -5.12
C THR A 97 -0.95 6.52 -6.63
N VAL A 98 -0.17 5.73 -7.34
CA VAL A 98 -0.28 5.48 -8.79
C VAL A 98 -0.74 4.03 -9.01
N PRO A 99 -2.06 3.75 -9.01
CA PRO A 99 -2.55 2.41 -9.27
C PRO A 99 -2.31 2.04 -10.73
N VAL A 100 -1.67 0.90 -10.97
CA VAL A 100 -1.35 0.41 -12.31
C VAL A 100 -2.02 -0.94 -12.53
N ASP A 101 -2.74 -1.07 -13.63
CA ASP A 101 -3.38 -2.33 -13.97
C ASP A 101 -2.32 -3.38 -14.30
N LYS A 102 -2.35 -4.49 -13.56
CA LYS A 102 -1.44 -5.61 -13.74
C LYS A 102 -1.58 -6.33 -15.09
N GLU A 103 -2.70 -6.15 -15.79
CA GLU A 103 -2.94 -6.75 -17.10
C GLU A 103 -2.28 -5.98 -18.26
N LEU A 104 -1.83 -4.74 -18.03
CA LEU A 104 -1.13 -3.96 -19.03
C LEU A 104 0.15 -4.66 -19.52
N PRO A 105 0.56 -4.42 -20.79
CA PRO A 105 1.89 -4.77 -21.27
C PRO A 105 2.99 -4.19 -20.39
N ILE A 106 4.15 -4.84 -20.34
CA ILE A 106 5.25 -4.41 -19.46
C ILE A 106 5.77 -3.02 -19.83
N GLU A 107 5.76 -2.67 -21.12
CA GLU A 107 6.18 -1.38 -21.63
C GLU A 107 5.26 -0.25 -21.13
N ASP A 108 3.95 -0.52 -21.06
CA ASP A 108 2.97 0.44 -20.56
C ASP A 108 3.10 0.62 -19.04
N ILE A 109 3.37 -0.47 -18.31
CA ILE A 109 3.65 -0.41 -16.87
C ILE A 109 4.90 0.45 -16.61
N ASP A 110 6.00 0.20 -17.31
CA ASP A 110 7.22 1.01 -17.20
C ASP A 110 6.99 2.46 -17.61
N GLY A 111 6.23 2.67 -18.69
CA GLY A 111 5.87 3.99 -19.19
C GLY A 111 5.12 4.82 -18.15
N ILE A 112 4.13 4.24 -17.45
CA ILE A 112 3.40 4.89 -16.36
C ILE A 112 4.35 5.23 -15.20
N ILE A 113 5.13 4.24 -14.72
CA ILE A 113 6.06 4.40 -13.59
C ILE A 113 7.11 5.47 -13.88
N THR A 114 7.65 5.47 -15.10
CA THR A 114 8.67 6.43 -15.53
C THR A 114 8.09 7.83 -15.68
N THR A 115 6.93 7.97 -16.35
CA THR A 115 6.29 9.27 -16.58
C THR A 115 5.86 9.93 -15.26
N THR A 116 5.40 9.14 -14.30
CA THR A 116 5.03 9.62 -12.97
C THR A 116 6.23 9.71 -12.01
N SER A 117 7.44 9.33 -12.45
CA SER A 117 8.65 9.36 -11.64
C SER A 117 8.50 8.64 -10.29
N CYS A 118 7.81 7.49 -10.28
CA CYS A 118 7.60 6.75 -9.05
C CYS A 118 8.91 6.35 -8.39
N LYS A 119 9.01 6.58 -7.07
CA LYS A 119 10.17 6.24 -6.24
C LYS A 119 10.11 4.82 -5.68
N ALA A 120 8.90 4.28 -5.56
CA ALA A 120 8.70 2.92 -5.14
C ALA A 120 7.62 2.22 -5.98
N VAL A 121 7.71 0.89 -6.02
CA VAL A 121 6.68 0.02 -6.58
C VAL A 121 6.29 -1.00 -5.53
N ILE A 122 5.02 -0.99 -5.13
CA ILE A 122 4.40 -2.02 -4.31
C ILE A 122 3.69 -2.98 -5.26
N TYR A 123 4.01 -4.28 -5.22
CA TYR A 123 3.50 -5.22 -6.20
C TYR A 123 2.92 -6.47 -5.58
N GLY A 124 1.82 -6.95 -6.16
CA GLY A 124 1.16 -8.20 -5.81
C GLY A 124 1.78 -9.40 -6.53
N LYS A 125 1.37 -10.58 -6.11
CA LYS A 125 1.88 -11.86 -6.63
C LYS A 125 1.74 -11.98 -8.15
N THR A 126 0.60 -11.56 -8.70
CA THR A 126 0.32 -11.69 -10.14
C THR A 126 1.15 -10.74 -10.99
N ALA A 127 1.68 -9.67 -10.42
CA ALA A 127 2.56 -8.71 -11.11
C ALA A 127 4.06 -9.09 -11.01
N GLU A 128 4.45 -9.99 -10.13
CA GLU A 128 5.85 -10.27 -9.80
C GLU A 128 6.69 -10.65 -11.03
N GLU A 129 6.18 -11.49 -11.94
CA GLU A 129 6.93 -11.88 -13.14
C GLU A 129 7.17 -10.68 -14.07
N LYS A 130 6.19 -9.77 -14.19
CA LYS A 130 6.36 -8.54 -14.98
C LYS A 130 7.41 -7.62 -14.36
N ILE A 131 7.41 -7.48 -13.03
CA ILE A 131 8.43 -6.69 -12.31
C ILE A 131 9.83 -7.29 -12.52
N LYS A 132 9.98 -8.62 -12.48
CA LYS A 132 11.25 -9.29 -12.80
C LYS A 132 11.72 -9.00 -14.21
N GLU A 133 10.82 -9.05 -15.18
CA GLU A 133 11.16 -8.79 -16.57
C GLU A 133 11.58 -7.33 -16.77
N LEU A 134 10.87 -6.37 -16.16
CA LEU A 134 11.27 -4.97 -16.16
C LEU A 134 12.66 -4.76 -15.56
N LEU A 135 12.99 -5.42 -14.45
CA LEU A 135 14.32 -5.36 -13.85
C LEU A 135 15.39 -5.92 -14.78
N LYS A 136 15.16 -7.08 -15.41
CA LYS A 136 16.09 -7.68 -16.40
C LYS A 136 16.37 -6.76 -17.58
N ASN A 137 15.37 -6.00 -18.00
CA ASN A 137 15.46 -5.06 -19.11
C ASN A 137 16.09 -3.70 -18.72
N GLY A 138 16.51 -3.53 -17.46
CA GLY A 138 17.07 -2.28 -16.96
C GLY A 138 16.06 -1.12 -16.88
N ALA A 139 14.77 -1.46 -16.80
CA ALA A 139 13.66 -0.53 -16.60
C ALA A 139 13.56 -0.06 -15.14
N LEU A 140 12.47 0.62 -14.77
CA LEU A 140 12.21 1.12 -13.42
C LEU A 140 13.33 2.02 -12.88
N LYS A 141 13.86 2.90 -13.72
CA LYS A 141 15.05 3.72 -13.40
C LYS A 141 14.86 4.68 -12.23
N SER A 142 13.65 5.22 -12.05
CA SER A 142 13.31 6.13 -10.94
C SER A 142 13.06 5.41 -9.62
N VAL A 143 12.85 4.09 -9.66
CA VAL A 143 12.45 3.29 -8.51
C VAL A 143 13.67 2.95 -7.65
N GLU A 144 13.56 3.27 -6.37
CA GLU A 144 14.57 3.02 -5.35
C GLU A 144 14.18 1.85 -4.43
N LEU A 145 12.85 1.63 -4.26
CA LEU A 145 12.32 0.59 -3.39
C LEU A 145 11.27 -0.26 -4.10
N LEU A 146 11.44 -1.57 -4.01
CA LEU A 146 10.45 -2.58 -4.39
C LEU A 146 9.85 -3.21 -3.15
N VAL A 147 8.54 -3.29 -3.08
CA VAL A 147 7.82 -3.84 -1.93
C VAL A 147 6.87 -4.94 -2.42
N SER A 148 7.14 -6.18 -2.04
CA SER A 148 6.20 -7.27 -2.29
C SER A 148 5.03 -7.24 -1.32
N ILE A 149 3.80 -7.34 -1.81
CA ILE A 149 2.62 -7.55 -0.95
C ILE A 149 2.73 -8.94 -0.29
N GLU A 150 3.25 -9.92 -1.01
CA GLU A 150 3.50 -11.24 -0.44
C GLU A 150 4.72 -11.23 0.50
N PRO A 151 4.67 -12.00 1.60
CA PRO A 151 5.79 -12.05 2.55
C PRO A 151 7.08 -12.64 1.96
N LYS A 152 6.97 -13.36 0.84
CA LYS A 152 8.10 -13.92 0.10
C LYS A 152 7.99 -13.56 -1.37
N THR A 153 9.10 -13.14 -1.94
CA THR A 153 9.26 -12.87 -3.36
C THR A 153 10.25 -13.85 -3.99
N SER A 154 10.11 -14.06 -5.29
CA SER A 154 11.04 -14.83 -6.09
C SER A 154 11.95 -13.96 -6.95
N ILE A 155 11.98 -12.64 -6.70
CA ILE A 155 12.92 -11.72 -7.35
C ILE A 155 14.34 -12.01 -6.81
N ASP A 156 15.26 -12.26 -7.73
CA ASP A 156 16.67 -12.46 -7.41
C ASP A 156 17.33 -11.10 -7.10
N GLU A 157 18.07 -11.04 -6.00
CA GLU A 157 18.76 -9.82 -5.56
C GLU A 157 19.77 -9.29 -6.61
N THR A 158 20.31 -10.17 -7.45
CA THR A 158 21.21 -9.79 -8.54
C THR A 158 20.57 -8.89 -9.59
N LEU A 159 19.24 -8.87 -9.68
CA LEU A 159 18.48 -8.02 -10.59
C LEU A 159 18.23 -6.62 -10.04
N LEU A 160 18.46 -6.39 -8.75
CA LEU A 160 18.07 -5.15 -8.08
C LEU A 160 18.98 -3.96 -8.39
N GLY A 161 20.28 -4.23 -8.66
CA GLY A 161 21.27 -3.17 -8.74
C GLY A 161 21.35 -2.41 -7.41
N GLU A 162 21.08 -1.11 -7.44
CA GLU A 162 21.07 -0.26 -6.24
C GLU A 162 19.70 -0.21 -5.53
N LYS A 163 18.68 -0.87 -6.09
CA LYS A 163 17.32 -0.86 -5.54
C LYS A 163 17.22 -1.74 -4.30
N LYS A 164 16.40 -1.31 -3.35
CA LYS A 164 16.06 -2.12 -2.18
C LYS A 164 14.85 -2.99 -2.46
N LEU A 165 14.78 -4.16 -1.83
CA LEU A 165 13.64 -5.07 -1.89
C LEU A 165 13.21 -5.44 -0.48
N THR A 166 11.91 -5.37 -0.22
CA THR A 166 11.30 -5.73 1.05
C THR A 166 9.87 -6.26 0.83
N SER A 167 9.14 -6.52 1.91
CA SER A 167 7.73 -6.89 1.84
C SER A 167 6.87 -5.96 2.70
N VAL A 168 5.56 -5.92 2.41
CA VAL A 168 4.58 -5.19 3.23
C VAL A 168 4.66 -5.66 4.68
N ALA A 169 4.70 -6.99 4.91
CA ALA A 169 4.79 -7.54 6.26
C ALA A 169 6.05 -7.07 7.02
N ALA A 170 7.22 -7.03 6.36
CA ALA A 170 8.45 -6.55 6.99
C ALA A 170 8.40 -5.04 7.28
N LEU A 171 7.76 -4.26 6.41
CA LEU A 171 7.55 -2.84 6.66
C LEU A 171 6.56 -2.59 7.80
N GLU A 172 5.47 -3.33 7.88
CA GLU A 172 4.50 -3.25 8.99
C GLU A 172 5.17 -3.56 10.34
N GLU A 173 5.97 -4.64 10.40
CA GLU A 173 6.74 -4.99 11.60
C GLU A 173 7.70 -3.85 12.00
N LYS A 174 8.46 -3.33 11.03
CA LYS A 174 9.38 -2.21 11.27
C LYS A 174 8.65 -0.94 11.70
N GLY A 175 7.54 -0.61 11.07
CA GLY A 175 6.72 0.54 11.43
C GLY A 175 6.11 0.42 12.82
N ALA A 176 5.69 -0.80 13.21
CA ALA A 176 5.21 -1.07 14.56
C ALA A 176 6.30 -0.86 15.61
N GLU A 177 7.56 -1.30 15.34
CA GLU A 177 8.69 -1.04 16.21
C GLU A 177 8.98 0.46 16.36
N LEU A 178 9.02 1.20 15.23
CA LEU A 178 9.26 2.64 15.23
C LEU A 178 8.17 3.38 16.03
N TYR A 179 6.91 3.05 15.79
CA TYR A 179 5.77 3.64 16.50
C TYR A 179 5.83 3.37 18.00
N LYS A 180 6.13 2.13 18.42
CA LYS A 180 6.36 1.78 19.84
C LYS A 180 7.54 2.54 20.45
N GLY A 181 8.54 2.84 19.63
CA GLY A 181 9.71 3.65 20.00
C GLY A 181 9.43 5.15 20.11
N GLY A 182 8.20 5.59 19.85
CA GLY A 182 7.79 7.00 19.94
C GLY A 182 7.85 7.77 18.61
N ASP A 183 8.03 7.08 17.49
CA ASP A 183 7.95 7.71 16.15
C ASP A 183 6.51 8.09 15.84
N ASN A 184 6.25 9.39 15.73
CA ASN A 184 4.96 9.96 15.38
C ASN A 184 4.98 10.60 13.98
N SER A 185 5.92 10.23 13.13
CA SER A 185 6.09 10.81 11.79
C SER A 185 4.89 10.59 10.87
N TYR A 186 4.08 9.56 11.12
CA TYR A 186 2.84 9.31 10.39
C TYR A 186 1.81 10.44 10.55
N TYR A 187 1.78 11.13 11.70
CA TYR A 187 0.90 12.26 12.01
C TYR A 187 1.62 13.59 11.72
#